data_7b8681b26ad05ab91569048ff042a5fb
#
_entry.id   7b8681b26ad05ab91569048ff042a5fb
#
_cell.length_a   1.000
_cell.length_b   1.000
_cell.length_c   1.000
_cell.angle_alpha   90.00
_cell.angle_beta   90.00
_cell.angle_gamma   90.00
#
_symmetry.space_group_name_H-M   'P 1'
#
loop_
_entity.id
_entity.type
_entity.pdbx_description
1 polymer ?
#
loop_
_entity_poly.entity_id
_entity_poly.type
_entity_poly.pdbx_seq_one_letter_code
_entity_poly.pdbx_strand_id
1 'polypeptide(L)'
;MTTLITGGNGYLANSLKKYIDGDYYGKDMLDLTDRNCVRNLQNYDILIHTATGSNKINNNLSLLFSKAKKIFAFTSKQGTFLNWKKSGPIEYGLEKLTLNFIVYRQNMEKHNAQIFEPGHMETKEHYDHIAKKFSELYLDWKFEKNAIYELPT
;
A
#
# COMPACT_ATOMS: atom_id res chain seq x y z
N MET A 1 11.30 -16.28 -1.42
CA MET A 1 10.74 -15.09 -0.74
C MET A 1 9.29 -14.92 -1.14
N THR A 2 8.39 -14.85 -0.18
CA THR A 2 6.96 -14.75 -0.44
C THR A 2 6.48 -13.30 -0.41
N THR A 3 5.65 -12.93 -1.37
CA THR A 3 5.13 -11.56 -1.50
C THR A 3 3.62 -11.60 -1.68
N LEU A 4 2.91 -10.81 -0.88
CA LEU A 4 1.48 -10.59 -1.02
C LEU A 4 1.24 -9.18 -1.56
N ILE A 5 0.43 -9.09 -2.59
CA ILE A 5 -0.03 -7.81 -3.14
C ILE A 5 -1.54 -7.73 -2.93
N THR A 6 -1.98 -6.82 -2.08
CA THR A 6 -3.41 -6.55 -1.89
C THR A 6 -3.91 -5.61 -2.97
N GLY A 7 -5.22 -5.54 -3.16
CA GLY A 7 -5.79 -4.78 -4.26
C GLY A 7 -5.48 -5.37 -5.62
N GLY A 8 -5.37 -6.71 -5.70
CA GLY A 8 -4.85 -7.45 -6.85
C GLY A 8 -5.58 -7.24 -8.16
N ASN A 9 -6.81 -6.74 -8.13
CA ASN A 9 -7.59 -6.43 -9.33
C ASN A 9 -7.49 -4.95 -9.74
N GLY A 10 -6.77 -4.13 -8.99
CA GLY A 10 -6.60 -2.71 -9.29
C GLY A 10 -5.58 -2.44 -10.39
N TYR A 11 -5.58 -1.19 -10.86
CA TYR A 11 -4.69 -0.78 -11.97
C TYR A 11 -3.21 -0.89 -11.60
N LEU A 12 -2.83 -0.44 -10.40
CA LEU A 12 -1.43 -0.50 -9.97
C LEU A 12 -0.97 -1.95 -9.81
N ALA A 13 -1.77 -2.80 -9.18
CA ALA A 13 -1.44 -4.20 -9.03
C ALA A 13 -1.28 -4.91 -10.38
N ASN A 14 -2.13 -4.60 -11.35
CA ASN A 14 -2.00 -5.17 -12.69
C ASN A 14 -0.69 -4.75 -13.38
N SER A 15 -0.24 -3.54 -13.15
CA SER A 15 1.07 -3.09 -13.66
C SER A 15 2.22 -3.75 -12.91
N LEU A 16 2.11 -3.93 -11.60
CA LEU A 16 3.12 -4.62 -10.80
C LEU A 16 3.33 -6.08 -11.22
N LYS A 17 2.29 -6.76 -11.71
CA LYS A 17 2.41 -8.15 -12.18
C LYS A 17 3.47 -8.35 -13.26
N LYS A 18 3.80 -7.31 -14.01
CA LYS A 18 4.83 -7.36 -15.04
C LYS A 18 6.25 -7.43 -14.47
N TYR A 19 6.42 -7.00 -13.22
CA TYR A 19 7.75 -6.80 -12.62
C TYR A 19 7.97 -7.60 -11.35
N ILE A 20 6.92 -7.99 -10.65
CA ILE A 20 7.00 -8.61 -9.32
C ILE A 20 6.16 -9.88 -9.29
N ASP A 21 6.78 -11.00 -8.94
CA ASP A 21 6.08 -12.24 -8.66
C ASP A 21 5.49 -12.22 -7.25
N GLY A 22 4.33 -12.83 -7.09
CA GLY A 22 3.69 -12.92 -5.78
C GLY A 22 2.22 -13.32 -5.88
N ASP A 23 1.57 -13.32 -4.73
CA ASP A 23 0.14 -13.58 -4.61
C ASP A 23 -0.62 -12.25 -4.75
N TYR A 24 -1.38 -12.11 -5.81
CA TYR A 24 -2.18 -10.92 -6.11
C TYR A 24 -3.62 -11.19 -5.70
N TYR A 25 -4.01 -10.70 -4.54
CA TYR A 25 -5.35 -10.95 -3.99
C TYR A 25 -6.23 -9.70 -4.08
N GLY A 26 -7.30 -9.83 -4.85
CA GLY A 26 -8.41 -8.89 -4.82
C GLY A 26 -9.41 -9.26 -3.73
N LYS A 27 -10.52 -8.51 -3.66
CA LYS A 27 -11.55 -8.67 -2.64
C LYS A 27 -12.16 -10.08 -2.61
N ASP A 28 -12.27 -10.74 -3.75
CA ASP A 28 -12.81 -12.09 -3.90
C ASP A 28 -11.96 -13.16 -3.23
N MET A 29 -10.66 -12.95 -3.12
CA MET A 29 -9.72 -13.89 -2.50
C MET A 29 -9.33 -13.48 -1.08
N LEU A 30 -9.29 -12.20 -0.79
CA LEU A 30 -8.93 -11.65 0.51
C LEU A 30 -9.78 -10.41 0.78
N ASP A 31 -10.84 -10.58 1.55
CA ASP A 31 -11.67 -9.45 1.99
C ASP A 31 -11.01 -8.78 3.20
N LEU A 32 -10.36 -7.65 2.95
CA LEU A 32 -9.67 -6.88 3.98
C LEU A 32 -10.63 -6.21 4.98
N THR A 33 -11.93 -6.17 4.68
CA THR A 33 -12.94 -5.69 5.62
C THR A 33 -13.36 -6.76 6.61
N ASP A 34 -13.05 -8.02 6.34
CA ASP A 34 -13.34 -9.16 7.21
C ASP A 34 -12.13 -9.54 8.04
N ARG A 35 -12.21 -9.29 9.33
CA ARG A 35 -11.11 -9.56 10.26
C ARG A 35 -10.71 -11.03 10.29
N ASN A 36 -11.66 -11.95 10.14
CA ASN A 36 -11.34 -13.38 10.13
C ASN A 36 -10.56 -13.79 8.88
N CYS A 37 -10.88 -13.22 7.73
CA CYS A 37 -10.09 -13.44 6.52
C CYS A 37 -8.64 -13.00 6.71
N VAL A 38 -8.43 -11.84 7.30
CA VAL A 38 -7.08 -11.33 7.58
C VAL A 38 -6.36 -12.18 8.62
N ARG A 39 -7.07 -12.60 9.68
CA ARG A 39 -6.49 -13.44 10.74
C ARG A 39 -6.01 -14.78 10.22
N ASN A 40 -6.73 -15.37 9.27
CA ASN A 40 -6.42 -16.68 8.71
C ASN A 40 -5.37 -16.63 7.59
N LEU A 41 -4.92 -15.43 7.22
CA LEU A 41 -3.90 -15.26 6.19
C LEU A 41 -2.56 -15.85 6.67
N GLN A 42 -1.85 -16.53 5.75
CA GLN A 42 -0.49 -16.99 6.04
C GLN A 42 0.49 -15.82 6.19
N ASN A 43 1.65 -16.09 6.74
CA ASN A 43 2.72 -15.09 6.85
C ASN A 43 3.46 -14.92 5.52
N TYR A 44 3.88 -13.70 5.25
CA TYR A 44 4.63 -13.33 4.06
C TYR A 44 5.94 -12.62 4.43
N ASP A 45 6.90 -12.69 3.55
CA ASP A 45 8.12 -11.89 3.70
C ASP A 45 7.86 -10.42 3.36
N ILE A 46 7.08 -10.18 2.32
CA ILE A 46 6.78 -8.83 1.84
C ILE A 46 5.28 -8.67 1.62
N LEU A 47 4.75 -7.54 2.08
CA LEU A 47 3.41 -7.07 1.76
C LEU A 47 3.51 -5.78 0.94
N ILE A 48 2.83 -5.76 -0.20
CA ILE A 48 2.63 -4.55 -1.00
C ILE A 48 1.14 -4.23 -0.96
N HIS A 49 0.79 -3.21 -0.21
CA HIS A 49 -0.60 -2.83 0.01
C HIS A 49 -1.01 -1.74 -0.98
N THR A 50 -1.75 -2.13 -2.01
CA THR A 50 -2.27 -1.20 -3.02
C THR A 50 -3.78 -0.99 -2.94
N ALA A 51 -4.46 -1.73 -2.06
CA ALA A 51 -5.90 -1.60 -1.90
C ALA A 51 -6.28 -0.18 -1.47
N THR A 52 -7.31 0.38 -2.10
CA THR A 52 -7.84 1.67 -1.68
C THR A 52 -8.51 1.51 -0.32
N GLY A 53 -8.00 2.27 0.66
CA GLY A 53 -8.47 2.12 2.01
C GLY A 53 -9.82 2.76 2.24
N SER A 54 -10.82 1.97 2.57
CA SER A 54 -11.93 2.43 3.37
C SER A 54 -11.54 2.31 4.85
N ASN A 55 -12.24 2.98 5.75
CA ASN A 55 -11.99 2.82 7.18
C ASN A 55 -12.23 1.37 7.63
N LYS A 56 -13.10 0.63 6.95
CA LYS A 56 -13.30 -0.79 7.21
C LYS A 56 -12.03 -1.61 6.95
N ILE A 57 -11.30 -1.29 5.88
CA ILE A 57 -10.00 -1.90 5.60
C ILE A 57 -8.97 -1.41 6.62
N ASN A 58 -8.94 -0.10 6.89
CA ASN A 58 -7.97 0.49 7.83
C ASN A 58 -8.07 -0.12 9.23
N ASN A 59 -9.27 -0.51 9.66
CA ASN A 59 -9.47 -1.16 10.96
C ASN A 59 -8.74 -2.51 11.09
N ASN A 60 -8.41 -3.15 9.98
CA ASN A 60 -7.74 -4.46 9.95
C ASN A 60 -6.27 -4.36 9.53
N LEU A 61 -5.75 -3.17 9.27
CA LEU A 61 -4.38 -3.02 8.74
C LEU A 61 -3.31 -3.45 9.74
N SER A 62 -3.47 -3.16 11.03
CA SER A 62 -2.48 -3.59 12.03
C SER A 62 -2.37 -5.11 12.07
N LEU A 63 -3.48 -5.82 11.94
CA LEU A 63 -3.49 -7.27 11.86
C LEU A 63 -2.86 -7.75 10.56
N LEU A 64 -3.17 -7.13 9.44
CA LEU A 64 -2.57 -7.45 8.15
C LEU A 64 -1.06 -7.26 8.19
N PHE A 65 -0.59 -6.15 8.74
CA PHE A 65 0.83 -5.84 8.83
C PHE A 65 1.59 -6.84 9.73
N SER A 66 0.93 -7.40 10.73
CA SER A 66 1.53 -8.46 11.56
C SER A 66 1.85 -9.74 10.78
N LYS A 67 1.30 -9.90 9.58
CA LYS A 67 1.52 -11.07 8.72
C LYS A 67 2.71 -10.93 7.79
N ALA A 68 3.42 -9.81 7.80
CA ALA A 68 4.53 -9.57 6.89
C ALA A 68 5.75 -9.02 7.61
N LYS A 69 6.94 -9.35 7.09
CA LYS A 69 8.20 -8.86 7.63
C LYS A 69 8.54 -7.46 7.13
N LYS A 70 8.19 -7.15 5.88
CA LYS A 70 8.39 -5.84 5.24
C LYS A 70 7.09 -5.40 4.60
N ILE A 71 6.76 -4.13 4.76
CA ILE A 71 5.48 -3.57 4.34
C ILE A 71 5.73 -2.34 3.48
N PHE A 72 5.12 -2.35 2.29
CA PHE A 72 5.09 -1.19 1.40
C PHE A 72 3.64 -0.84 1.14
N ALA A 73 3.26 0.40 1.38
CA ALA A 73 1.90 0.87 1.14
C ALA A 73 1.92 2.05 0.19
N PHE A 74 0.96 2.08 -0.71
CA PHE A 74 0.79 3.19 -1.65
C PHE A 74 -0.30 4.12 -1.14
N THR A 75 -0.02 5.41 -1.20
CA THR A 75 -0.94 6.47 -0.83
C THR A 75 -1.19 7.40 -2.02
N SER A 76 -1.90 8.47 -1.79
CA SER A 76 -2.06 9.55 -2.76
C SER A 76 -1.77 10.89 -2.09
N LYS A 77 -1.57 11.94 -2.88
CA LYS A 77 -1.38 13.29 -2.35
C LYS A 77 -2.58 13.77 -1.53
N GLN A 78 -3.77 13.23 -1.78
CA GLN A 78 -4.96 13.54 -0.99
C GLN A 78 -4.85 13.06 0.47
N GLY A 79 -4.02 12.05 0.72
CA GLY A 79 -3.76 11.54 2.06
C GLY A 79 -2.77 12.37 2.87
N THR A 80 -2.23 13.45 2.31
CA THR A 80 -1.38 14.37 3.06
C THR A 80 -2.21 15.44 3.74
N PHE A 81 -1.80 15.86 4.93
CA PHE A 81 -2.53 16.88 5.69
C PHE A 81 -2.76 18.16 4.90
N LEU A 82 -1.79 18.55 4.06
CA LEU A 82 -1.87 19.80 3.28
C LEU A 82 -2.85 19.72 2.10
N ASN A 83 -3.14 18.53 1.61
CA ASN A 83 -3.86 18.35 0.35
C ASN A 83 -5.25 17.71 0.48
N TRP A 84 -5.60 17.16 1.65
CA TRP A 84 -6.85 16.42 1.82
C TRP A 84 -8.12 17.24 1.55
N LYS A 85 -8.03 18.58 1.67
CA LYS A 85 -9.14 19.51 1.40
C LYS A 85 -9.19 20.02 -0.05
N LYS A 86 -8.17 19.79 -0.85
CA LYS A 86 -7.98 20.49 -2.12
C LYS A 86 -8.47 19.73 -3.34
N SER A 87 -8.59 18.42 -3.26
CA SER A 87 -8.99 17.61 -4.41
C SER A 87 -9.70 16.34 -3.97
N GLY A 88 -10.71 15.95 -4.73
CA GLY A 88 -11.48 14.75 -4.49
C GLY A 88 -12.39 14.80 -3.25
N PRO A 89 -13.10 13.71 -2.97
CA PRO A 89 -13.97 13.62 -1.79
C PRO A 89 -13.16 13.71 -0.50
N ILE A 90 -13.68 14.45 0.47
CA ILE A 90 -13.07 14.60 1.79
C ILE A 90 -12.85 13.23 2.46
N GLU A 91 -13.84 12.34 2.35
CA GLU A 91 -13.77 11.00 2.92
C GLU A 91 -12.59 10.20 2.40
N TYR A 92 -12.34 10.25 1.10
CA TYR A 92 -11.19 9.58 0.48
C TYR A 92 -9.87 10.12 1.04
N GLY A 93 -9.75 11.44 1.17
CA GLY A 93 -8.55 12.06 1.74
C GLY A 93 -8.32 11.65 3.19
N LEU A 94 -9.39 11.61 4.00
CA LEU A 94 -9.32 11.20 5.40
C LEU A 94 -8.95 9.72 5.53
N GLU A 95 -9.48 8.85 4.69
CA GLU A 95 -9.15 7.42 4.68
C GLU A 95 -7.68 7.20 4.33
N LYS A 96 -7.16 7.93 3.35
CA LYS A 96 -5.75 7.87 2.98
C LYS A 96 -4.85 8.45 4.07
N LEU A 97 -5.27 9.51 4.72
CA LEU A 97 -4.53 10.07 5.86
C LEU A 97 -4.46 9.06 7.01
N THR A 98 -5.55 8.37 7.29
CA THR A 98 -5.60 7.31 8.31
C THR A 98 -4.64 6.17 7.95
N LEU A 99 -4.64 5.73 6.70
CA LEU A 99 -3.69 4.74 6.21
C LEU A 99 -2.25 5.20 6.45
N ASN A 100 -1.92 6.43 6.12
CA ASN A 100 -0.58 6.97 6.31
C ASN A 100 -0.15 6.94 7.77
N PHE A 101 -1.03 7.30 8.70
CA PHE A 101 -0.73 7.23 10.13
C PHE A 101 -0.49 5.81 10.61
N ILE A 102 -1.28 4.85 10.15
CA ILE A 102 -1.10 3.44 10.54
C ILE A 102 0.25 2.91 10.05
N VAL A 103 0.61 3.19 8.80
CA VAL A 103 1.90 2.78 8.24
C VAL A 103 3.06 3.47 8.95
N TYR A 104 2.93 4.76 9.21
CA TYR A 104 3.93 5.53 9.93
C TYR A 104 4.19 4.96 11.33
N ARG A 105 3.12 4.65 12.06
CA ARG A 105 3.21 4.02 13.38
C ARG A 105 3.91 2.67 13.29
N GLN A 106 3.57 1.85 12.30
CA GLN A 106 4.21 0.55 12.07
C GLN A 106 5.70 0.73 11.85
N ASN A 107 6.11 1.71 11.06
CA ASN A 107 7.52 1.98 10.82
C ASN A 107 8.24 2.49 12.07
N MET A 108 7.60 3.34 12.87
CA MET A 108 8.18 3.80 14.13
C MET A 108 8.41 2.66 15.12
N GLU A 109 7.49 1.72 15.19
CA GLU A 109 7.56 0.60 16.12
C GLU A 109 8.48 -0.52 15.66
N LYS A 110 8.52 -0.82 14.37
CA LYS A 110 9.17 -2.01 13.81
C LYS A 110 10.25 -1.73 12.76
N HIS A 111 10.38 -0.52 12.27
CA HIS A 111 11.31 -0.15 11.19
C HIS A 111 11.15 -1.01 9.92
N ASN A 112 9.93 -1.38 9.59
CA ASN A 112 9.67 -2.33 8.50
C ASN A 112 8.55 -1.90 7.55
N ALA A 113 8.11 -0.65 7.60
CA ALA A 113 7.02 -0.16 6.76
C ALA A 113 7.38 1.16 6.08
N GLN A 114 6.99 1.30 4.82
CA GLN A 114 7.25 2.49 4.03
C GLN A 114 6.02 2.87 3.22
N ILE A 115 5.73 4.16 3.17
CA ILE A 115 4.72 4.73 2.29
C ILE A 115 5.39 5.21 1.01
N PHE A 116 4.83 4.80 -0.13
CA PHE A 116 5.17 5.36 -1.43
C PHE A 116 4.00 6.22 -1.92
N GLU A 117 4.31 7.46 -2.27
CA GLU A 117 3.35 8.39 -2.84
C GLU A 117 3.67 8.56 -4.32
N PRO A 118 2.90 7.90 -5.21
CA PRO A 118 3.06 8.13 -6.64
C PRO A 118 2.51 9.50 -7.01
N GLY A 119 3.04 10.08 -8.06
CA GLY A 119 2.43 11.22 -8.68
C GLY A 119 1.05 10.87 -9.26
N HIS A 120 0.40 11.84 -9.86
CA HIS A 120 -0.91 11.65 -10.43
C HIS A 120 -0.89 10.57 -11.53
N MET A 121 -1.71 9.54 -11.36
CA MET A 121 -1.78 8.40 -12.28
C MET A 121 -3.13 8.40 -12.99
N GLU A 122 -3.15 8.76 -14.25
CA GLU A 122 -4.36 8.78 -15.10
C GLU A 122 -4.34 7.70 -16.17
N THR A 123 -3.15 7.37 -16.69
CA THR A 123 -3.00 6.48 -17.84
C THR A 123 -2.29 5.20 -17.44
N LYS A 124 -2.43 4.18 -18.31
CA LYS A 124 -1.73 2.91 -18.14
C LYS A 124 -0.21 3.12 -18.07
N GLU A 125 0.32 4.05 -18.86
CA GLU A 125 1.74 4.39 -18.86
C GLU A 125 2.20 4.93 -17.52
N HIS A 126 1.39 5.75 -16.84
CA HIS A 126 1.68 6.23 -15.49
C HIS A 126 1.78 5.08 -14.51
N TYR A 127 0.82 4.16 -14.51
CA TYR A 127 0.85 2.99 -13.63
C TYR A 127 2.05 2.09 -13.91
N ASP A 128 2.37 1.85 -15.17
CA ASP A 128 3.54 1.05 -15.56
C ASP A 128 4.84 1.70 -15.12
N HIS A 129 4.96 3.01 -15.27
CA HIS A 129 6.13 3.76 -14.83
C HIS A 129 6.36 3.64 -13.33
N ILE A 130 5.31 3.85 -12.54
CA ILE A 130 5.37 3.71 -11.08
C ILE A 130 5.69 2.28 -10.67
N ALA A 131 5.05 1.30 -11.29
CA ALA A 131 5.31 -0.12 -11.00
C ALA A 131 6.76 -0.50 -11.29
N LYS A 132 7.30 -0.06 -12.42
CA LYS A 132 8.70 -0.30 -12.77
C LYS A 132 9.65 0.35 -11.78
N LYS A 133 9.45 1.63 -11.46
CA LYS A 133 10.26 2.34 -10.49
C LYS A 133 10.26 1.66 -9.12
N PHE A 134 9.09 1.30 -8.65
CA PHE A 134 8.96 0.60 -7.37
C PHE A 134 9.69 -0.75 -7.40
N SER A 135 9.53 -1.52 -8.47
CA SER A 135 10.18 -2.83 -8.61
C SER A 135 11.71 -2.76 -8.55
N GLU A 136 12.28 -1.65 -8.95
CA GLU A 136 13.73 -1.41 -8.90
C GLU A 136 14.23 -1.06 -7.50
N LEU A 137 13.33 -0.64 -6.60
CA LEU A 137 13.71 -0.08 -5.29
C LEU A 137 13.42 -0.99 -4.11
N TYR A 138 12.33 -1.78 -4.15
CA TYR A 138 11.75 -2.33 -2.93
C TYR A 138 12.57 -3.46 -2.28
N LEU A 139 13.28 -4.25 -3.05
CA LEU A 139 14.03 -5.40 -2.49
C LEU A 139 15.17 -4.96 -1.57
N ASP A 140 15.85 -3.89 -1.93
CA ASP A 140 16.99 -3.35 -1.19
C ASP A 140 16.60 -2.12 -0.36
N TRP A 141 15.31 -1.93 -0.11
CA TRP A 141 14.82 -0.75 0.59
C TRP A 141 15.35 -0.66 2.01
N LYS A 142 15.90 0.50 2.36
CA LYS A 142 16.32 0.81 3.73
C LYS A 142 15.22 1.63 4.40
N PHE A 143 14.59 1.03 5.39
CA PHE A 143 13.51 1.69 6.13
C PHE A 143 14.08 2.77 7.04
N GLU A 144 13.79 4.01 6.71
CA GLU A 144 14.18 5.18 7.50
C GLU A 144 12.99 5.73 8.27
N LYS A 145 13.25 6.66 9.19
CA LYS A 145 12.19 7.23 10.03
C LYS A 145 11.20 8.11 9.26
N ASN A 146 11.52 8.55 8.07
CA ASN A 146 10.64 9.40 7.28
C ASN A 146 9.64 8.60 6.47
N ALA A 147 8.41 9.01 6.60
CA ALA A 147 7.27 8.21 6.31
C ALA A 147 6.90 8.10 4.83
N ILE A 148 7.15 9.10 4.02
CA ILE A 148 6.61 9.16 2.66
C ILE A 148 7.74 9.33 1.66
N TYR A 149 7.83 8.39 0.73
CA TYR A 149 8.74 8.45 -0.39
C TYR A 149 7.95 8.76 -1.66
N GLU A 150 8.27 9.86 -2.32
CA GLU A 150 7.62 10.27 -3.55
C GLU A 150 8.18 9.53 -4.76
N LEU A 151 7.28 8.94 -5.55
CA LEU A 151 7.61 8.34 -6.85
C LEU A 151 7.04 9.23 -7.95
N PRO A 152 7.88 10.04 -8.63
CA PRO A 152 7.38 10.89 -9.71
C PRO A 152 6.90 10.07 -10.91
N THR A 153 5.80 10.51 -11.48
CA THR A 153 5.27 9.90 -12.70
C THR A 153 5.96 10.39 -13.98
#